data_b7f65423d7273517fe81adc34799b1c5
#
_entry.id   b7f65423d7273517fe81adc34799b1c5
#
_cell.length_a   1.000
_cell.length_b   1.000
_cell.length_c   1.000
_cell.angle_alpha   90.00
_cell.angle_beta   90.00
_cell.angle_gamma   90.00
#
_symmetry.space_group_name_H-M   'P 1'
#
loop_
_entity.id
_entity.type
_entity.pdbx_description
1 polymer ?
#
loop_
_entity_poly.entity_id
_entity_poly.type
_entity_poly.pdbx_seq_one_letter_code
_entity_poly.pdbx_strand_id
1 'polypeptide(L)'
;MTNKILRCLALAAFVCTMTVAYAQGDYDKYDNDNETYGTTPFINLSDMPRLYDCIPAHPAFESPEFSYDMLRYLWGKQQRMDEERLRVAIADAEWDDLEKVYACWKDAFGLEVTKEGTPAIYALLNKSLRTTDPTRRDVKAQYFRIRPFRYFGEQTASGEDEELYNEGSYPSGHCLRGWTITLLMIQIAPERAAEIYKRGMDYGQSRVIVGAHWQTDVDNSRMAASLLFSVLQDNDDFQAMMKLARQEYAEKTTDTTSAAAPTAQPREATARIYRIDGTPATEQMRGIIIDNGVKTVRK
;
A
#
# COMPACT_ATOMS: atom_id res chain seq x y z
N MET A 1 52.50 13.24 10.22
CA MET A 1 51.15 13.55 9.65
C MET A 1 50.60 12.45 8.76
N THR A 2 51.39 11.64 8.12
CA THR A 2 51.03 10.59 7.16
C THR A 2 50.29 9.38 7.77
N ASN A 3 50.58 8.96 8.99
CA ASN A 3 49.97 7.76 9.58
C ASN A 3 48.52 7.95 10.08
N LYS A 4 48.08 9.17 10.40
CA LYS A 4 46.70 9.42 10.82
C LYS A 4 45.73 9.45 9.63
N ILE A 5 46.18 10.03 8.50
CA ILE A 5 45.37 10.10 7.27
C ILE A 5 45.17 8.69 6.68
N LEU A 6 46.23 7.85 6.70
CA LEU A 6 46.13 6.45 6.23
C LEU A 6 45.16 5.60 7.07
N ARG A 7 45.14 5.83 8.41
CA ARG A 7 44.21 5.13 9.31
C ARG A 7 42.75 5.58 9.10
N CYS A 8 42.49 6.86 8.84
CA CYS A 8 41.17 7.37 8.52
C CYS A 8 40.65 6.85 7.16
N LEU A 9 41.52 6.76 6.15
CA LEU A 9 41.15 6.20 4.85
C LEU A 9 40.89 4.67 4.93
N ALA A 10 41.68 3.94 5.72
CA ALA A 10 41.43 2.51 5.95
C ALA A 10 40.13 2.26 6.73
N LEU A 11 39.80 3.12 7.72
CA LEU A 11 38.53 3.02 8.45
C LEU A 11 37.32 3.36 7.55
N ALA A 12 37.45 4.39 6.72
CA ALA A 12 36.38 4.78 5.77
C ALA A 12 36.16 3.71 4.70
N ALA A 13 37.23 3.09 4.17
CA ALA A 13 37.12 1.97 3.24
C ALA A 13 36.54 0.72 3.90
N PHE A 14 36.85 0.44 5.16
CA PHE A 14 36.32 -0.71 5.91
C PHE A 14 34.85 -0.50 6.26
N VAL A 15 34.42 0.72 6.61
CA VAL A 15 33.00 1.05 6.85
C VAL A 15 32.21 0.98 5.54
N CYS A 16 32.78 1.45 4.41
CA CYS A 16 32.14 1.37 3.11
C CYS A 16 32.00 -0.08 2.60
N THR A 17 33.01 -0.94 2.86
CA THR A 17 32.94 -2.35 2.49
C THR A 17 32.00 -3.15 3.41
N MET A 18 31.90 -2.79 4.70
CA MET A 18 30.94 -3.40 5.62
C MET A 18 29.48 -3.01 5.26
N THR A 19 29.19 -1.78 4.87
CA THR A 19 27.84 -1.36 4.44
C THR A 19 27.42 -2.04 3.13
N VAL A 20 28.34 -2.21 2.17
CA VAL A 20 28.05 -2.95 0.94
C VAL A 20 27.87 -4.46 1.21
N ALA A 21 28.71 -5.05 2.10
CA ALA A 21 28.58 -6.46 2.49
C ALA A 21 27.31 -6.75 3.30
N TYR A 22 26.86 -5.79 4.14
CA TYR A 22 25.58 -5.93 4.88
C TYR A 22 24.38 -5.84 3.93
N ALA A 23 24.41 -4.95 2.94
CA ALA A 23 23.38 -4.86 1.91
C ALA A 23 23.34 -6.12 1.03
N GLN A 24 24.49 -6.66 0.65
CA GLN A 24 24.61 -7.86 -0.18
C GLN A 24 24.21 -9.14 0.57
N GLY A 25 24.61 -9.30 1.83
CA GLY A 25 24.31 -10.49 2.64
C GLY A 25 22.82 -10.64 3.01
N ASP A 26 22.08 -9.53 3.13
CA ASP A 26 20.63 -9.58 3.35
C ASP A 26 19.86 -9.89 2.06
N TYR A 27 20.37 -9.53 0.88
CA TYR A 27 19.73 -9.87 -0.40
C TYR A 27 19.73 -11.39 -0.65
N ASP A 28 20.84 -12.08 -0.35
CA ASP A 28 20.97 -13.53 -0.54
C ASP A 28 20.13 -14.34 0.45
N LYS A 29 19.89 -13.81 1.67
CA LYS A 29 19.09 -14.46 2.70
C LYS A 29 17.58 -14.52 2.38
N TYR A 30 17.11 -13.68 1.46
CA TYR A 30 15.71 -13.54 1.08
C TYR A 30 15.39 -14.02 -0.35
N ASP A 31 16.25 -14.81 -0.95
CA ASP A 31 15.96 -15.47 -2.24
C ASP A 31 14.86 -16.55 -2.11
N ASN A 32 14.44 -16.84 -0.86
CA ASN A 32 13.29 -17.66 -0.51
C ASN A 32 11.92 -17.05 -0.90
N ASP A 33 11.86 -15.81 -1.40
CA ASP A 33 10.61 -15.23 -1.92
C ASP A 33 10.03 -16.02 -3.12
N ASN A 34 10.85 -16.86 -3.77
CA ASN A 34 10.36 -17.83 -4.76
C ASN A 34 9.40 -18.86 -4.13
N GLU A 35 9.61 -19.23 -2.87
CA GLU A 35 8.72 -20.15 -2.15
C GLU A 35 7.42 -19.44 -1.76
N THR A 36 7.48 -18.18 -1.27
CA THR A 36 6.30 -17.40 -0.88
C THR A 36 5.38 -17.13 -2.07
N TYR A 37 5.93 -16.67 -3.19
CA TYR A 37 5.10 -16.30 -4.35
C TYR A 37 4.98 -17.40 -5.40
N GLY A 38 5.83 -18.43 -5.37
CA GLY A 38 5.80 -19.56 -6.29
C GLY A 38 6.00 -19.19 -7.77
N THR A 39 6.69 -18.07 -8.05
CA THR A 39 6.89 -17.55 -9.40
C THR A 39 8.12 -16.67 -9.51
N THR A 40 8.59 -16.43 -10.75
CA THR A 40 9.64 -15.46 -11.06
C THR A 40 9.08 -14.04 -11.18
N PRO A 41 9.86 -12.97 -10.91
CA PRO A 41 9.40 -11.60 -11.08
C PRO A 41 9.19 -11.24 -12.57
N PHE A 42 8.46 -10.15 -12.84
CA PHE A 42 8.38 -9.53 -14.16
C PHE A 42 9.68 -8.81 -14.52
N ILE A 43 10.28 -8.18 -13.54
CA ILE A 43 11.49 -7.36 -13.65
C ILE A 43 12.41 -7.79 -12.52
N ASN A 44 13.68 -8.05 -12.81
CA ASN A 44 14.64 -8.40 -11.78
C ASN A 44 14.82 -7.24 -10.80
N LEU A 45 15.11 -7.55 -9.55
CA LEU A 45 15.28 -6.54 -8.50
C LEU A 45 16.36 -5.50 -8.84
N SER A 46 17.45 -5.92 -9.52
CA SER A 46 18.52 -5.04 -10.00
C SER A 46 18.07 -3.97 -10.99
N ASP A 47 16.97 -4.25 -11.72
CA ASP A 47 16.45 -3.39 -12.78
C ASP A 47 15.26 -2.53 -12.28
N MET A 48 14.81 -2.77 -11.04
CA MET A 48 13.78 -1.98 -10.39
C MET A 48 14.35 -0.67 -9.82
N PRO A 49 13.54 0.41 -9.75
CA PRO A 49 13.95 1.64 -9.07
C PRO A 49 14.34 1.36 -7.61
N ARG A 50 15.44 1.92 -7.18
CA ARG A 50 15.84 1.89 -5.76
C ARG A 50 14.90 2.82 -4.98
N LEU A 51 14.05 2.25 -4.14
CA LEU A 51 13.09 3.03 -3.36
C LEU A 51 13.76 4.03 -2.42
N TYR A 52 14.96 3.74 -1.94
CA TYR A 52 15.76 4.67 -1.14
C TYR A 52 15.97 6.02 -1.82
N ASP A 53 16.13 6.04 -3.14
CA ASP A 53 16.33 7.25 -3.92
C ASP A 53 15.02 7.94 -4.33
N CYS A 54 13.87 7.27 -4.14
CA CYS A 54 12.58 7.68 -4.66
C CYS A 54 11.60 8.17 -3.60
N ILE A 55 11.63 7.59 -2.39
CA ILE A 55 10.72 7.97 -1.31
C ILE A 55 11.46 8.78 -0.24
N PRO A 56 10.78 9.74 0.41
CA PRO A 56 11.43 10.56 1.43
C PRO A 56 11.86 9.71 2.63
N ALA A 57 12.89 10.19 3.35
CA ALA A 57 13.21 9.63 4.66
C ALA A 57 12.02 9.77 5.63
N HIS A 58 11.91 8.85 6.57
CA HIS A 58 10.91 9.01 7.64
C HIS A 58 11.24 10.22 8.54
N PRO A 59 10.24 10.85 9.19
CA PRO A 59 10.50 11.91 10.17
C PRO A 59 11.45 11.44 11.28
N ALA A 60 12.38 12.31 11.66
CA ALA A 60 13.20 12.06 12.82
C ALA A 60 12.33 12.10 14.10
N PHE A 61 12.64 11.25 15.08
CA PHE A 61 11.97 11.29 16.37
C PHE A 61 12.10 12.68 16.99
N GLU A 62 11.06 13.15 17.65
CA GLU A 62 10.97 14.47 18.30
C GLU A 62 10.96 15.67 17.33
N SER A 63 10.97 15.44 16.00
CA SER A 63 10.76 16.52 15.04
C SER A 63 9.30 16.97 15.00
N PRO A 64 8.99 18.18 14.54
CA PRO A 64 7.61 18.63 14.35
C PRO A 64 6.81 17.69 13.42
N GLU A 65 7.45 17.16 12.38
CA GLU A 65 6.84 16.22 11.41
C GLU A 65 6.47 14.90 12.07
N PHE A 66 7.23 14.44 13.07
CA PHE A 66 6.91 13.24 13.84
C PHE A 66 5.63 13.40 14.68
N SER A 67 5.21 14.62 14.98
CA SER A 67 3.95 14.88 15.69
C SER A 67 2.74 14.30 14.96
N TYR A 68 2.77 14.24 13.63
CA TYR A 68 1.73 13.59 12.83
C TYR A 68 1.67 12.09 13.13
N ASP A 69 2.80 11.40 13.17
CA ASP A 69 2.87 9.97 13.50
C ASP A 69 2.35 9.69 14.92
N MET A 70 2.71 10.55 15.88
CA MET A 70 2.24 10.45 17.26
C MET A 70 0.71 10.57 17.35
N LEU A 71 0.14 11.59 16.72
CA LEU A 71 -1.32 11.80 16.69
C LEU A 71 -2.05 10.62 16.02
N ARG A 72 -1.48 10.10 14.94
CA ARG A 72 -2.06 8.96 14.23
C ARG A 72 -1.94 7.65 15.01
N TYR A 73 -0.88 7.47 15.79
CA TYR A 73 -0.77 6.35 16.71
C TYR A 73 -1.86 6.38 17.80
N LEU A 74 -2.08 7.56 18.41
CA LEU A 74 -3.15 7.75 19.40
C LEU A 74 -4.53 7.52 18.77
N TRP A 75 -4.75 7.99 17.56
CA TRP A 75 -5.97 7.68 16.80
C TRP A 75 -6.12 6.17 16.58
N GLY A 76 -5.06 5.48 16.22
CA GLY A 76 -5.07 4.02 16.04
C GLY A 76 -5.48 3.28 17.30
N LYS A 77 -4.97 3.71 18.47
CA LYS A 77 -5.38 3.17 19.78
C LYS A 77 -6.88 3.42 20.05
N GLN A 78 -7.40 4.57 19.68
CA GLN A 78 -8.82 4.87 19.82
C GLN A 78 -9.68 3.95 18.92
N GLN A 79 -9.21 3.65 17.70
CA GLN A 79 -9.93 2.74 16.79
C GLN A 79 -10.01 1.30 17.32
N ARG A 80 -9.12 0.89 18.22
CA ARG A 80 -9.18 -0.44 18.87
C ARG A 80 -10.40 -0.61 19.79
N MET A 81 -11.08 0.48 20.16
CA MET A 81 -12.30 0.42 20.96
C MET A 81 -13.53 -0.04 20.15
N ASP A 82 -13.47 0.04 18.83
CA ASP A 82 -14.42 -0.59 17.90
C ASP A 82 -13.94 -2.03 17.65
N GLU A 83 -14.65 -3.00 18.24
CA GLU A 83 -14.29 -4.42 18.19
C GLU A 83 -14.27 -4.96 16.75
N GLU A 84 -15.20 -4.52 15.91
CA GLU A 84 -15.24 -4.96 14.50
C GLU A 84 -14.05 -4.37 13.72
N ARG A 85 -13.72 -3.09 13.93
CA ARG A 85 -12.56 -2.48 13.29
C ARG A 85 -11.24 -3.11 13.75
N LEU A 86 -11.14 -3.45 15.03
CA LEU A 86 -9.98 -4.14 15.58
C LEU A 86 -9.86 -5.57 14.99
N ARG A 87 -10.95 -6.32 14.92
CA ARG A 87 -10.98 -7.65 14.33
C ARG A 87 -10.48 -7.63 12.88
N VAL A 88 -10.94 -6.66 12.09
CA VAL A 88 -10.48 -6.46 10.72
C VAL A 88 -8.98 -6.10 10.69
N ALA A 89 -8.52 -5.23 11.60
CA ALA A 89 -7.12 -4.82 11.64
C ALA A 89 -6.17 -5.99 12.00
N ILE A 90 -6.62 -6.91 12.85
CA ILE A 90 -5.88 -8.13 13.18
C ILE A 90 -5.87 -9.10 11.98
N ALA A 91 -6.99 -9.29 11.29
CA ALA A 91 -7.04 -10.11 10.09
C ALA A 91 -6.14 -9.57 8.96
N ASP A 92 -6.02 -8.25 8.84
CA ASP A 92 -5.12 -7.58 7.88
C ASP A 92 -3.62 -7.76 8.20
N ALA A 93 -3.28 -8.34 9.35
CA ALA A 93 -1.90 -8.67 9.70
C ALA A 93 -1.42 -9.99 9.07
N GLU A 94 -2.29 -10.76 8.44
CA GLU A 94 -1.90 -11.97 7.70
C GLU A 94 -0.84 -11.65 6.65
N TRP A 95 0.22 -12.46 6.64
CA TRP A 95 1.36 -12.23 5.75
C TRP A 95 1.72 -13.45 4.91
N ASP A 96 1.65 -14.66 5.46
CA ASP A 96 2.21 -15.86 4.87
C ASP A 96 1.24 -16.54 3.88
N ASP A 97 -0.04 -16.56 4.21
CA ASP A 97 -1.08 -17.16 3.38
C ASP A 97 -1.66 -16.13 2.40
N LEU A 98 -1.17 -16.16 1.15
CA LEU A 98 -1.56 -15.21 0.13
C LEU A 98 -3.05 -15.26 -0.22
N GLU A 99 -3.71 -16.41 -0.13
CA GLU A 99 -5.16 -16.49 -0.38
C GLU A 99 -5.93 -15.75 0.71
N LYS A 100 -5.52 -15.87 1.96
CA LYS A 100 -6.09 -15.07 3.06
C LYS A 100 -5.80 -13.58 2.91
N VAL A 101 -4.60 -13.22 2.45
CA VAL A 101 -4.26 -11.83 2.13
C VAL A 101 -5.20 -11.29 1.05
N TYR A 102 -5.40 -12.02 -0.05
CA TYR A 102 -6.31 -11.60 -1.14
C TYR A 102 -7.78 -11.57 -0.70
N ALA A 103 -8.19 -12.50 0.16
CA ALA A 103 -9.55 -12.54 0.71
C ALA A 103 -9.93 -11.26 1.46
N CYS A 104 -8.94 -10.47 1.94
CA CYS A 104 -9.19 -9.15 2.51
C CYS A 104 -9.91 -8.18 1.56
N TRP A 105 -9.81 -8.37 0.25
CA TRP A 105 -10.51 -7.56 -0.78
C TRP A 105 -11.75 -8.22 -1.36
N LYS A 106 -12.11 -9.45 -0.95
CA LYS A 106 -13.22 -10.22 -1.54
C LYS A 106 -14.49 -9.40 -1.76
N ASP A 107 -14.98 -8.73 -0.73
CA ASP A 107 -16.23 -7.97 -0.81
C ASP A 107 -16.08 -6.71 -1.69
N ALA A 108 -14.96 -6.01 -1.58
CA ALA A 108 -14.66 -4.82 -2.38
C ALA A 108 -14.42 -5.15 -3.84
N PHE A 109 -13.74 -6.26 -4.13
CA PHE A 109 -13.43 -6.73 -5.47
C PHE A 109 -14.62 -7.45 -6.11
N GLY A 110 -15.50 -8.04 -5.28
CA GLY A 110 -16.69 -8.79 -5.73
C GLY A 110 -16.38 -10.21 -6.19
N LEU A 111 -15.16 -10.69 -5.98
CA LEU A 111 -14.72 -12.02 -6.33
C LEU A 111 -13.66 -12.51 -5.34
N GLU A 112 -13.73 -13.76 -4.94
CA GLU A 112 -12.69 -14.40 -4.12
C GLU A 112 -11.53 -14.82 -5.00
N VAL A 113 -10.31 -14.42 -4.62
CA VAL A 113 -9.11 -14.77 -5.38
C VAL A 113 -8.43 -15.96 -4.74
N THR A 114 -8.42 -17.09 -5.48
CA THR A 114 -7.75 -18.32 -5.08
C THR A 114 -6.96 -18.91 -6.25
N LYS A 115 -5.97 -19.73 -5.94
CA LYS A 115 -5.13 -20.38 -6.95
C LYS A 115 -5.94 -21.26 -7.90
N GLU A 116 -6.94 -21.95 -7.38
CA GLU A 116 -7.78 -22.88 -8.16
C GLU A 116 -8.95 -22.16 -8.84
N GLY A 117 -9.60 -21.24 -8.12
CA GLY A 117 -10.82 -20.58 -8.58
C GLY A 117 -10.59 -19.46 -9.59
N THR A 118 -9.46 -18.75 -9.48
CA THR A 118 -9.12 -17.58 -10.29
C THR A 118 -7.63 -17.57 -10.66
N PRO A 119 -7.16 -18.62 -11.39
CA PRO A 119 -5.73 -18.84 -11.62
C PRO A 119 -5.03 -17.69 -12.36
N ALA A 120 -5.68 -16.99 -13.28
CA ALA A 120 -5.07 -15.89 -14.01
C ALA A 120 -4.90 -14.65 -13.12
N ILE A 121 -5.91 -14.31 -12.32
CA ILE A 121 -5.85 -13.21 -11.34
C ILE A 121 -4.80 -13.53 -10.28
N TYR A 122 -4.86 -14.74 -9.71
CA TYR A 122 -3.91 -15.20 -8.69
C TYR A 122 -2.46 -15.11 -9.19
N ALA A 123 -2.18 -15.62 -10.40
CA ALA A 123 -0.84 -15.59 -10.99
C ALA A 123 -0.34 -14.15 -11.23
N LEU A 124 -1.21 -13.25 -11.71
CA LEU A 124 -0.86 -11.85 -11.91
C LEU A 124 -0.50 -11.17 -10.58
N LEU A 125 -1.32 -11.35 -9.54
CA LEU A 125 -1.07 -10.78 -8.22
C LEU A 125 0.27 -11.28 -7.67
N ASN A 126 0.49 -12.60 -7.65
CA ASN A 126 1.71 -13.20 -7.14
C ASN A 126 2.97 -12.71 -7.86
N LYS A 127 2.95 -12.69 -9.19
CA LYS A 127 4.11 -12.25 -9.98
C LYS A 127 4.39 -10.76 -9.79
N SER A 128 3.34 -9.94 -9.66
CA SER A 128 3.49 -8.52 -9.35
C SER A 128 4.08 -8.30 -7.97
N LEU A 129 3.60 -9.02 -6.95
CA LEU A 129 4.15 -8.93 -5.59
C LEU A 129 5.58 -9.46 -5.53
N ARG A 130 5.90 -10.55 -6.24
CA ARG A 130 7.28 -11.06 -6.35
C ARG A 130 8.23 -10.01 -6.93
N THR A 131 7.72 -9.14 -7.82
CA THR A 131 8.50 -8.04 -8.41
C THR A 131 8.65 -6.86 -7.47
N THR A 132 7.56 -6.45 -6.79
CA THR A 132 7.53 -5.19 -6.04
C THR A 132 7.97 -5.32 -4.59
N ASP A 133 7.60 -6.41 -3.92
CA ASP A 133 7.81 -6.58 -2.47
C ASP A 133 9.28 -6.54 -2.02
N PRO A 134 10.24 -7.15 -2.75
CA PRO A 134 11.65 -7.10 -2.36
C PRO A 134 12.28 -5.70 -2.37
N THR A 135 11.72 -4.76 -3.14
CA THR A 135 12.29 -3.40 -3.28
C THR A 135 12.31 -2.59 -1.98
N ARG A 136 11.47 -2.95 -0.98
CA ARG A 136 11.45 -2.28 0.33
C ARG A 136 12.69 -2.53 1.18
N ARG A 137 13.48 -3.57 0.85
CA ARG A 137 14.58 -4.07 1.69
C ARG A 137 15.74 -3.09 1.76
N ASP A 138 16.09 -2.45 0.67
CA ASP A 138 17.14 -1.44 0.62
C ASP A 138 16.84 -0.26 1.55
N VAL A 139 15.57 0.19 1.56
CA VAL A 139 15.11 1.27 2.43
C VAL A 139 15.14 0.85 3.90
N LYS A 140 14.65 -0.36 4.22
CA LYS A 140 14.70 -0.90 5.59
C LYS A 140 16.13 -1.04 6.11
N ALA A 141 17.07 -1.41 5.25
CA ALA A 141 18.48 -1.51 5.61
C ALA A 141 19.12 -0.13 5.87
N GLN A 142 18.74 0.89 5.10
CA GLN A 142 19.29 2.25 5.21
C GLN A 142 18.64 3.07 6.34
N TYR A 143 17.31 2.93 6.52
CA TYR A 143 16.53 3.68 7.49
C TYR A 143 15.93 2.73 8.54
N PHE A 144 16.75 2.26 9.47
CA PHE A 144 16.20 1.51 10.60
C PHE A 144 15.36 2.45 11.47
N ARG A 145 14.04 2.23 11.49
CA ARG A 145 13.10 3.00 12.29
C ARG A 145 12.47 2.12 13.37
N ILE A 146 12.53 2.56 14.63
CA ILE A 146 11.88 1.85 15.75
C ILE A 146 10.37 1.86 15.53
N ARG A 147 9.72 0.69 15.71
CA ARG A 147 8.28 0.55 15.58
C ARG A 147 7.52 1.21 16.74
N PRO A 148 6.24 1.66 16.51
CA PRO A 148 5.45 2.33 17.54
C PRO A 148 5.36 1.53 18.86
N PHE A 149 5.01 0.26 18.80
CA PHE A 149 4.87 -0.57 19.99
C PHE A 149 6.17 -0.63 20.82
N ARG A 150 7.33 -0.69 20.18
CA ARG A 150 8.63 -0.62 20.85
C ARG A 150 8.92 0.75 21.43
N TYR A 151 8.61 1.81 20.69
CA TYR A 151 8.82 3.19 21.12
C TYR A 151 8.06 3.50 22.42
N PHE A 152 6.84 2.98 22.55
CA PHE A 152 6.00 3.17 23.73
C PHE A 152 6.17 2.06 24.79
N GLY A 153 6.93 1.00 24.54
CA GLY A 153 7.01 -0.16 25.43
C GLY A 153 5.68 -0.89 25.57
N GLU A 154 4.88 -0.92 24.52
CA GLU A 154 3.57 -1.57 24.48
C GLU A 154 3.64 -2.85 23.63
N GLN A 155 2.52 -3.56 23.52
CA GLN A 155 2.35 -4.70 22.60
C GLN A 155 1.54 -4.29 21.38
N THR A 156 1.75 -4.99 20.25
CA THR A 156 0.85 -4.88 19.10
C THR A 156 -0.49 -5.54 19.42
N ALA A 157 -1.56 -5.03 18.84
CA ALA A 157 -2.86 -5.67 18.98
C ALA A 157 -3.00 -6.96 18.14
N SER A 158 -2.08 -7.21 17.21
CA SER A 158 -2.03 -8.40 16.34
C SER A 158 -1.19 -9.55 16.90
N GLY A 159 -0.40 -9.32 17.96
CA GLY A 159 0.44 -10.34 18.58
C GLY A 159 1.75 -10.66 17.82
N GLU A 160 2.16 -9.81 16.87
CA GLU A 160 3.37 -9.98 16.05
C GLU A 160 4.65 -9.45 16.72
N ASP A 161 4.66 -9.27 18.04
CA ASP A 161 5.71 -8.53 18.76
C ASP A 161 7.08 -9.15 18.60
N GLU A 162 7.21 -10.47 18.77
CA GLU A 162 8.50 -11.17 18.70
C GLU A 162 9.10 -11.08 17.31
N GLU A 163 8.28 -11.30 16.28
CA GLU A 163 8.67 -11.29 14.89
C GLU A 163 9.12 -9.89 14.45
N LEU A 164 8.36 -8.86 14.84
CA LEU A 164 8.60 -7.48 14.43
C LEU A 164 9.61 -6.74 15.30
N TYR A 165 10.03 -7.30 16.44
CA TYR A 165 10.83 -6.58 17.43
C TYR A 165 12.15 -6.04 16.88
N ASN A 166 12.86 -6.83 16.08
CA ASN A 166 14.15 -6.46 15.50
C ASN A 166 14.08 -5.96 14.07
N GLU A 167 12.87 -5.84 13.50
CA GLU A 167 12.67 -5.32 12.17
C GLU A 167 12.37 -3.81 12.16
N GLY A 168 13.00 -3.08 11.24
CA GLY A 168 12.68 -1.67 11.00
C GLY A 168 11.22 -1.48 10.54
N SER A 169 10.57 -0.40 11.02
CA SER A 169 9.18 -0.11 10.62
C SER A 169 9.06 0.51 9.23
N TYR A 170 10.08 1.19 8.73
CA TYR A 170 10.00 2.01 7.51
C TYR A 170 10.65 1.34 6.30
N PRO A 171 9.98 1.29 5.14
CA PRO A 171 8.55 1.49 4.93
C PRO A 171 7.73 0.26 5.36
N SER A 172 6.40 0.39 5.42
CA SER A 172 5.50 -0.72 5.75
C SER A 172 5.41 -1.73 4.61
N GLY A 173 5.89 -2.97 4.83
CA GLY A 173 5.77 -4.05 3.85
C GLY A 173 4.32 -4.43 3.57
N HIS A 174 3.49 -4.60 4.61
CA HIS A 174 2.06 -4.87 4.45
C HIS A 174 1.36 -3.80 3.59
N CYS A 175 1.65 -2.52 3.85
CA CYS A 175 1.02 -1.45 3.08
C CYS A 175 1.53 -1.40 1.63
N LEU A 176 2.81 -1.65 1.37
CA LEU A 176 3.35 -1.74 0.01
C LEU A 176 2.66 -2.87 -0.76
N ARG A 177 2.60 -4.06 -0.17
CA ARG A 177 1.90 -5.23 -0.72
C ARG A 177 0.42 -4.93 -0.96
N GLY A 178 -0.29 -4.48 0.07
CA GLY A 178 -1.73 -4.20 0.00
C GLY A 178 -2.09 -3.11 -0.99
N TRP A 179 -1.25 -2.08 -1.14
CA TRP A 179 -1.49 -1.03 -2.12
C TRP A 179 -1.22 -1.50 -3.56
N THR A 180 -0.21 -2.35 -3.75
CA THR A 180 0.02 -3.02 -5.05
C THR A 180 -1.19 -3.88 -5.44
N ILE A 181 -1.72 -4.69 -4.53
CA ILE A 181 -2.95 -5.48 -4.74
C ILE A 181 -4.12 -4.56 -5.11
N THR A 182 -4.30 -3.47 -4.38
CA THR A 182 -5.36 -2.48 -4.62
C THR A 182 -5.30 -1.92 -6.04
N LEU A 183 -4.12 -1.50 -6.50
CA LEU A 183 -3.94 -0.92 -7.84
C LEU A 183 -4.19 -1.96 -8.94
N LEU A 184 -3.74 -3.20 -8.73
CA LEU A 184 -4.00 -4.31 -9.66
C LEU A 184 -5.49 -4.62 -9.76
N MET A 185 -6.18 -4.76 -8.63
CA MET A 185 -7.62 -5.04 -8.59
C MET A 185 -8.46 -3.91 -9.21
N ILE A 186 -8.08 -2.64 -9.01
CA ILE A 186 -8.71 -1.51 -9.68
C ILE A 186 -8.56 -1.60 -11.22
N GLN A 187 -7.39 -2.04 -11.70
CA GLN A 187 -7.21 -2.22 -13.14
C GLN A 187 -7.98 -3.42 -13.70
N ILE A 188 -8.19 -4.46 -12.90
CA ILE A 188 -8.99 -5.62 -13.31
C ILE A 188 -10.48 -5.27 -13.32
N ALA A 189 -10.99 -4.60 -12.29
CA ALA A 189 -12.39 -4.26 -12.05
C ALA A 189 -12.58 -2.75 -11.83
N PRO A 190 -12.42 -1.91 -12.88
CA PRO A 190 -12.48 -0.44 -12.75
C PRO A 190 -13.85 0.08 -12.31
N GLU A 191 -14.93 -0.65 -12.55
CA GLU A 191 -16.29 -0.32 -12.10
C GLU A 191 -16.42 -0.40 -10.57
N ARG A 192 -15.53 -1.13 -9.88
CA ARG A 192 -15.47 -1.25 -8.43
C ARG A 192 -14.33 -0.46 -7.79
N ALA A 193 -13.74 0.46 -8.55
CA ALA A 193 -12.54 1.19 -8.11
C ALA A 193 -12.72 1.90 -6.77
N ALA A 194 -13.90 2.45 -6.48
CA ALA A 194 -14.15 3.20 -5.25
C ALA A 194 -14.12 2.30 -4.01
N GLU A 195 -14.75 1.12 -4.08
CA GLU A 195 -14.79 0.14 -3.01
C GLU A 195 -13.40 -0.47 -2.77
N ILE A 196 -12.71 -0.85 -3.85
CA ILE A 196 -11.36 -1.42 -3.81
C ILE A 196 -10.37 -0.39 -3.23
N TYR A 197 -10.42 0.86 -3.68
CA TYR A 197 -9.57 1.93 -3.17
C TYR A 197 -9.78 2.14 -1.66
N LYS A 198 -11.06 2.26 -1.24
CA LYS A 198 -11.39 2.41 0.18
C LYS A 198 -10.83 1.25 1.00
N ARG A 199 -11.00 0.01 0.53
CA ARG A 199 -10.48 -1.18 1.23
C ARG A 199 -8.96 -1.17 1.34
N GLY A 200 -8.25 -0.79 0.26
CA GLY A 200 -6.80 -0.64 0.28
C GLY A 200 -6.31 0.43 1.25
N MET A 201 -7.04 1.55 1.36
CA MET A 201 -6.77 2.58 2.37
C MET A 201 -6.93 2.01 3.79
N ASP A 202 -8.03 1.30 4.06
CA ASP A 202 -8.33 0.70 5.35
C ASP A 202 -7.32 -0.40 5.74
N TYR A 203 -6.86 -1.20 4.75
CA TYR A 203 -5.82 -2.22 4.94
C TYR A 203 -4.50 -1.63 5.45
N GLY A 204 -4.02 -0.56 4.82
CA GLY A 204 -2.83 0.14 5.31
C GLY A 204 -3.03 0.75 6.70
N GLN A 205 -4.20 1.34 6.99
CA GLN A 205 -4.52 1.90 8.30
C GLN A 205 -4.58 0.84 9.41
N SER A 206 -4.90 -0.40 9.08
CA SER A 206 -4.87 -1.51 10.03
C SER A 206 -3.51 -1.66 10.70
N ARG A 207 -2.42 -1.38 10.00
CA ARG A 207 -1.05 -1.45 10.57
C ARG A 207 -0.77 -0.37 11.61
N VAL A 208 -1.39 0.81 11.47
CA VAL A 208 -1.35 1.89 12.49
C VAL A 208 -2.22 1.49 13.69
N ILE A 209 -3.40 0.93 13.43
CA ILE A 209 -4.33 0.50 14.48
C ILE A 209 -3.71 -0.59 15.35
N VAL A 210 -3.13 -1.64 14.77
CA VAL A 210 -2.47 -2.68 15.57
C VAL A 210 -1.17 -2.21 16.26
N GLY A 211 -0.62 -1.05 15.86
CA GLY A 211 0.59 -0.47 16.49
C GLY A 211 1.90 -0.96 15.91
N ALA A 212 1.87 -1.64 14.78
CA ALA A 212 3.06 -2.18 14.12
C ALA A 212 3.84 -1.13 13.30
N HIS A 213 3.14 -0.10 12.79
CA HIS A 213 3.71 0.92 11.90
C HIS A 213 3.26 2.34 12.26
N TRP A 214 4.12 3.31 11.98
CA TRP A 214 3.79 4.72 11.99
C TRP A 214 2.96 5.10 10.76
N GLN A 215 2.23 6.22 10.83
CA GLN A 215 1.42 6.66 9.68
C GLN A 215 2.27 6.96 8.46
N THR A 216 3.41 7.61 8.64
CA THR A 216 4.31 7.93 7.51
C THR A 216 4.95 6.68 6.90
N ASP A 217 5.11 5.58 7.63
CA ASP A 217 5.54 4.29 7.06
C ASP A 217 4.50 3.79 6.04
N VAL A 218 3.21 3.95 6.39
CA VAL A 218 2.06 3.55 5.58
C VAL A 218 1.90 4.45 4.36
N ASP A 219 1.96 5.77 4.55
CA ASP A 219 1.76 6.75 3.48
C ASP A 219 2.86 6.66 2.43
N ASN A 220 4.13 6.57 2.86
CA ASN A 220 5.25 6.43 1.94
C ASN A 220 5.28 5.06 1.24
N SER A 221 4.74 4.02 1.86
CA SER A 221 4.56 2.71 1.20
C SER A 221 3.55 2.76 0.05
N ARG A 222 2.47 3.56 0.18
CA ARG A 222 1.53 3.79 -0.92
C ARG A 222 2.18 4.53 -2.09
N MET A 223 3.02 5.54 -1.80
CA MET A 223 3.80 6.23 -2.83
C MET A 223 4.76 5.29 -3.52
N ALA A 224 5.50 4.49 -2.75
CA ALA A 224 6.41 3.48 -3.26
C ALA A 224 5.69 2.47 -4.17
N ALA A 225 4.60 1.87 -3.71
CA ALA A 225 3.82 0.91 -4.49
C ALA A 225 3.24 1.53 -5.78
N SER A 226 2.81 2.80 -5.73
CA SER A 226 2.32 3.51 -6.92
C SER A 226 3.43 3.74 -7.96
N LEU A 227 4.64 4.07 -7.51
CA LEU A 227 5.82 4.18 -8.37
C LEU A 227 6.14 2.82 -9.02
N LEU A 228 6.26 1.77 -8.21
CA LEU A 228 6.60 0.42 -8.70
C LEU A 228 5.54 -0.10 -9.67
N PHE A 229 4.27 0.17 -9.37
CA PHE A 229 3.17 -0.17 -10.25
C PHE A 229 3.26 0.55 -11.61
N SER A 230 3.71 1.81 -11.64
CA SER A 230 3.92 2.54 -12.90
C SER A 230 5.02 1.90 -13.76
N VAL A 231 6.06 1.35 -13.13
CA VAL A 231 7.15 0.64 -13.83
C VAL A 231 6.66 -0.67 -14.43
N LEU A 232 5.74 -1.39 -13.76
CA LEU A 232 5.14 -2.62 -14.29
C LEU A 232 4.32 -2.38 -15.57
N GLN A 233 3.75 -1.17 -15.75
CA GLN A 233 2.90 -0.88 -16.90
C GLN A 233 3.61 -0.97 -18.26
N ASP A 234 4.93 -0.80 -18.29
CA ASP A 234 5.74 -0.87 -19.51
C ASP A 234 6.27 -2.29 -19.82
N ASN A 235 5.85 -3.28 -19.03
CA ASN A 235 6.28 -4.67 -19.22
C ASN A 235 5.24 -5.46 -20.02
N ASP A 236 5.63 -6.03 -21.16
CA ASP A 236 4.73 -6.77 -22.08
C ASP A 236 4.08 -7.99 -21.42
N ASP A 237 4.85 -8.76 -20.64
CA ASP A 237 4.33 -9.94 -19.93
C ASP A 237 3.28 -9.52 -18.88
N PHE A 238 3.51 -8.42 -18.18
CA PHE A 238 2.54 -7.86 -17.24
C PHE A 238 1.24 -7.49 -17.97
N GLN A 239 1.33 -6.81 -19.11
CA GLN A 239 0.16 -6.43 -19.89
C GLN A 239 -0.61 -7.64 -20.42
N ALA A 240 0.12 -8.67 -20.86
CA ALA A 240 -0.49 -9.93 -21.31
C ALA A 240 -1.26 -10.64 -20.17
N MET A 241 -0.65 -10.73 -18.98
CA MET A 241 -1.29 -11.32 -17.80
C MET A 241 -2.45 -10.47 -17.29
N MET A 242 -2.35 -9.15 -17.32
CA MET A 242 -3.44 -8.23 -16.96
C MET A 242 -4.66 -8.44 -17.87
N LYS A 243 -4.44 -8.65 -19.16
CA LYS A 243 -5.52 -8.97 -20.10
C LYS A 243 -6.24 -10.27 -19.73
N LEU A 244 -5.48 -11.32 -19.40
CA LEU A 244 -6.05 -12.61 -18.98
C LEU A 244 -6.82 -12.49 -17.67
N ALA A 245 -6.30 -11.74 -16.69
CA ALA A 245 -6.96 -11.50 -15.41
C ALA A 245 -8.29 -10.76 -15.59
N ARG A 246 -8.35 -9.77 -16.48
CA ARG A 246 -9.61 -9.06 -16.81
C ARG A 246 -10.63 -9.97 -17.48
N GLN A 247 -10.19 -10.85 -18.37
CA GLN A 247 -11.06 -11.85 -19.00
C GLN A 247 -11.64 -12.81 -17.99
N GLU A 248 -10.79 -13.38 -17.12
CA GLU A 248 -11.23 -14.28 -16.04
C GLU A 248 -12.23 -13.60 -15.10
N TYR A 249 -11.95 -12.35 -14.69
CA TYR A 249 -12.85 -11.58 -13.85
C TYR A 249 -14.24 -11.40 -14.50
N ALA A 250 -14.27 -11.00 -15.77
CA ALA A 250 -15.52 -10.81 -16.51
C ALA A 250 -16.30 -12.13 -16.64
N GLU A 251 -15.64 -13.25 -16.94
CA GLU A 251 -16.28 -14.57 -17.01
C GLU A 251 -16.89 -14.99 -15.66
N LYS A 252 -16.12 -14.84 -14.58
CA LYS A 252 -16.56 -15.26 -13.24
C LYS A 252 -17.67 -14.37 -12.65
N THR A 253 -17.74 -13.10 -13.03
CA THR A 253 -18.75 -12.17 -12.52
C THR A 253 -20.01 -12.12 -13.38
N THR A 254 -19.95 -12.48 -14.66
CA THR A 254 -21.13 -12.55 -15.55
C THR A 254 -22.04 -13.71 -15.17
N ASP A 255 -21.48 -14.86 -14.76
CA ASP A 255 -22.26 -16.02 -14.31
C ASP A 255 -23.03 -15.77 -13.00
N THR A 256 -22.55 -14.84 -12.16
CA THR A 256 -23.21 -14.45 -10.90
C THR A 256 -24.31 -13.40 -11.11
N THR A 257 -24.30 -12.67 -12.22
CA THR A 257 -25.28 -11.59 -12.50
C THR A 257 -26.63 -12.13 -13.02
N SER A 258 -26.75 -13.43 -13.24
CA SER A 258 -28.05 -14.09 -13.53
C SER A 258 -28.99 -14.15 -12.30
N ALA A 259 -28.52 -13.76 -11.11
CA ALA A 259 -29.34 -13.63 -9.91
C ALA A 259 -29.19 -12.21 -9.34
N ALA A 260 -30.20 -11.36 -9.66
CA ALA A 260 -30.47 -10.04 -9.06
C ALA A 260 -29.35 -8.98 -9.22
N ALA A 261 -29.42 -8.24 -10.34
CA ALA A 261 -28.85 -6.91 -10.39
C ALA A 261 -29.55 -6.01 -9.34
N PRO A 262 -28.82 -5.37 -8.38
CA PRO A 262 -29.38 -4.22 -7.70
C PRO A 262 -29.51 -3.14 -8.77
N THR A 263 -30.74 -2.77 -9.12
CA THR A 263 -31.01 -1.55 -9.85
C THR A 263 -30.38 -0.40 -9.08
N ALA A 264 -29.20 0.06 -9.53
CA ALA A 264 -28.69 1.34 -9.14
C ALA A 264 -29.77 2.34 -9.57
N GLN A 265 -30.54 2.83 -8.61
CA GLN A 265 -31.40 3.99 -8.85
C GLN A 265 -30.48 5.10 -9.36
N PRO A 266 -30.80 5.73 -10.49
CA PRO A 266 -30.06 6.92 -10.91
C PRO A 266 -30.11 7.87 -9.71
N ARG A 267 -28.95 8.23 -9.15
CA ARG A 267 -28.88 9.37 -8.27
C ARG A 267 -29.40 10.53 -9.10
N GLU A 268 -30.61 10.99 -8.81
CA GLU A 268 -31.05 12.27 -9.30
C GLU A 268 -29.94 13.26 -8.98
N ALA A 269 -29.31 13.75 -10.04
CA ALA A 269 -28.39 14.85 -9.94
C ALA A 269 -29.22 16.05 -9.49
N THR A 270 -29.40 16.22 -8.19
CA THR A 270 -29.94 17.46 -7.64
C THR A 270 -29.02 18.56 -8.14
N ALA A 271 -29.54 19.38 -9.07
CA ALA A 271 -28.84 20.52 -9.60
C ALA A 271 -28.28 21.34 -8.44
N ARG A 272 -26.95 21.30 -8.27
CA ARG A 272 -26.29 21.99 -7.17
C ARG A 272 -25.76 23.31 -7.68
N ILE A 273 -26.38 24.38 -7.20
CA ILE A 273 -26.01 25.75 -7.50
C ILE A 273 -25.08 26.24 -6.42
N TYR A 274 -23.92 26.76 -6.79
CA TYR A 274 -22.91 27.27 -5.88
C TYR A 274 -22.52 28.72 -6.20
N ARG A 275 -22.10 29.46 -5.19
CA ARG A 275 -21.37 30.71 -5.37
C ARG A 275 -19.93 30.42 -5.89
N ILE A 276 -19.27 31.49 -6.35
CA ILE A 276 -17.87 31.38 -6.82
C ILE A 276 -16.88 30.97 -5.72
N ASP A 277 -17.24 31.18 -4.46
CA ASP A 277 -16.48 30.76 -3.28
C ASP A 277 -16.76 29.31 -2.83
N GLY A 278 -17.57 28.57 -3.62
CA GLY A 278 -17.92 27.17 -3.34
C GLY A 278 -19.04 26.98 -2.33
N THR A 279 -19.63 28.05 -1.76
CA THR A 279 -20.79 27.92 -0.86
C THR A 279 -22.08 27.60 -1.62
N PRO A 280 -22.97 26.75 -1.08
CA PRO A 280 -24.27 26.47 -1.72
C PRO A 280 -25.07 27.74 -1.97
N ALA A 281 -25.70 27.84 -3.14
CA ALA A 281 -26.55 28.96 -3.51
C ALA A 281 -27.95 28.46 -3.85
N THR A 282 -28.94 29.36 -3.76
CA THR A 282 -30.31 29.10 -4.15
C THR A 282 -30.64 29.76 -5.52
N GLU A 283 -31.70 29.32 -6.16
CA GLU A 283 -32.12 29.86 -7.45
C GLU A 283 -32.43 31.38 -7.42
N GLN A 284 -32.74 31.91 -6.27
CA GLN A 284 -33.12 33.34 -6.11
C GLN A 284 -31.92 34.26 -5.81
N MET A 285 -30.71 33.70 -5.61
CA MET A 285 -29.53 34.50 -5.32
C MET A 285 -29.00 35.21 -6.56
N ARG A 286 -28.62 36.50 -6.39
CA ARG A 286 -28.01 37.35 -7.43
C ARG A 286 -26.48 37.28 -7.34
N GLY A 287 -25.82 37.55 -8.45
CA GLY A 287 -24.36 37.55 -8.55
C GLY A 287 -23.82 36.46 -9.44
N ILE A 288 -22.53 36.13 -9.27
CA ILE A 288 -21.89 35.03 -10.01
C ILE A 288 -22.20 33.71 -9.30
N ILE A 289 -22.85 32.80 -10.03
CA ILE A 289 -23.16 31.45 -9.55
C ILE A 289 -22.63 30.41 -10.54
N ILE A 290 -22.38 29.22 -10.03
CA ILE A 290 -22.05 28.03 -10.83
C ILE A 290 -23.26 27.10 -10.77
N ASP A 291 -23.92 26.94 -11.90
CA ASP A 291 -25.10 26.09 -12.06
C ASP A 291 -24.72 24.91 -12.96
N ASN A 292 -24.76 23.69 -12.41
CA ASN A 292 -24.31 22.46 -13.10
C ASN A 292 -22.95 22.62 -13.81
N GLY A 293 -21.98 23.25 -13.12
CA GLY A 293 -20.64 23.47 -13.65
C GLY A 293 -20.51 24.66 -14.62
N VAL A 294 -21.60 25.36 -14.94
CA VAL A 294 -21.59 26.54 -15.86
C VAL A 294 -21.62 27.82 -15.04
N LYS A 295 -20.69 28.74 -15.31
CA LYS A 295 -20.63 30.06 -14.68
C LYS A 295 -21.72 30.95 -15.27
N THR A 296 -22.64 31.43 -14.44
CA THR A 296 -23.75 32.28 -14.82
C THR A 296 -23.77 33.57 -13.98
N VAL A 297 -24.09 34.70 -14.57
CA VAL A 297 -24.31 35.97 -13.86
C VAL A 297 -25.80 36.22 -13.75
N ARG A 298 -26.35 36.17 -12.55
CA ARG A 298 -27.76 36.52 -12.26
C ARG A 298 -27.83 37.95 -11.73
N LYS A 299 -28.56 38.79 -12.47
CA LYS A 299 -28.75 40.22 -12.13
C LYS A 299 -29.87 40.44 -11.11
#